data_636afed04089de578090d7520280b6f0
#
_entry.id   636afed04089de578090d7520280b6f0
#
_cell.length_a   1.000
_cell.length_b   1.000
_cell.length_c   1.000
_cell.angle_alpha   90.00
_cell.angle_beta   90.00
_cell.angle_gamma   90.00
#
_symmetry.space_group_name_H-M   'P 1'
#
loop_
_entity.id
_entity.type
_entity.pdbx_description
1 polymer ?
#
loop_
_entity_poly.entity_id
_entity_poly.type
_entity_poly.pdbx_seq_one_letter_code
_entity_poly.pdbx_strand_id
1 'polypeptide(L)'
;MQPVRIRSVVFTVVLLLATSIDHSFSQTIQVERLVDSPIIRPEMDGRMGSNIAGPSLIRVPDWIENPLGRYYLYFSDHRGLYIRLAYADELTGPWTTYEPGTLQIEQSYFPTSCPPCLDESKDGTGPGAYPHIASPDVHVSHETRQIIMYVHGRDIGPQVTRVATSSDGIDFDGHPEILGRPYFRAFQHDNFT
;
A
#
# COMPACT_ATOMS: atom_id res chain seq x y z
N MET A 1 80.40 -20.61 -46.30
CA MET A 1 79.69 -19.88 -45.31
C MET A 1 78.47 -19.26 -45.96
N GLN A 2 77.30 -19.87 -45.75
CA GLN A 2 76.07 -19.32 -46.29
C GLN A 2 75.29 -18.62 -45.15
N PRO A 3 74.64 -17.48 -45.38
CA PRO A 3 73.92 -16.79 -44.35
C PRO A 3 72.51 -17.39 -44.12
N VAL A 4 72.19 -17.61 -42.86
CA VAL A 4 70.90 -18.07 -42.40
C VAL A 4 69.88 -16.92 -42.51
N ARG A 5 68.79 -17.10 -43.26
CA ARG A 5 67.66 -16.18 -43.31
C ARG A 5 66.67 -16.49 -42.21
N ILE A 6 66.53 -15.59 -41.26
CA ILE A 6 65.50 -15.62 -40.25
C ILE A 6 64.19 -15.07 -40.86
N ARG A 7 63.17 -15.92 -40.98
CA ARG A 7 61.84 -15.49 -41.37
C ARG A 7 61.10 -15.06 -40.09
N SER A 8 60.84 -13.77 -39.97
CA SER A 8 59.90 -13.23 -38.92
C SER A 8 58.47 -13.61 -39.27
N VAL A 9 57.88 -14.39 -38.42
CA VAL A 9 56.42 -14.67 -38.45
C VAL A 9 55.76 -13.63 -37.63
N VAL A 10 55.02 -12.73 -38.29
CA VAL A 10 54.13 -11.74 -37.57
C VAL A 10 52.78 -12.42 -37.23
N PHE A 11 52.55 -12.68 -35.98
CA PHE A 11 51.26 -13.11 -35.51
C PHE A 11 50.33 -11.88 -35.35
N THR A 12 49.36 -11.76 -36.24
CA THR A 12 48.30 -10.77 -36.10
C THR A 12 47.25 -11.34 -35.16
N VAL A 13 47.17 -10.82 -33.92
CA VAL A 13 46.10 -11.13 -32.97
C VAL A 13 44.92 -10.25 -33.33
N VAL A 14 43.87 -10.86 -33.89
CA VAL A 14 42.57 -10.19 -34.09
C VAL A 14 41.80 -10.29 -32.78
N LEU A 15 41.73 -9.17 -32.04
CA LEU A 15 40.91 -9.05 -30.84
C LEU A 15 39.46 -8.83 -31.26
N LEU A 16 38.63 -9.89 -31.23
CA LEU A 16 37.17 -9.79 -31.39
C LEU A 16 36.58 -9.21 -30.11
N LEU A 17 36.30 -7.92 -30.10
CA LEU A 17 35.46 -7.28 -29.10
C LEU A 17 34.00 -7.73 -29.35
N ALA A 18 33.55 -8.73 -28.63
CA ALA A 18 32.12 -9.06 -28.53
C ALA A 18 31.43 -7.98 -27.70
N THR A 19 30.82 -7.00 -28.36
CA THR A 19 29.89 -6.06 -27.70
C THR A 19 28.62 -6.85 -27.43
N SER A 20 28.43 -7.24 -26.17
CA SER A 20 27.15 -7.72 -25.66
C SER A 20 26.16 -6.57 -25.77
N ILE A 21 25.31 -6.60 -26.78
CA ILE A 21 24.15 -5.71 -26.85
C ILE A 21 23.13 -6.30 -25.85
N ASP A 22 23.10 -5.76 -24.64
CA ASP A 22 22.02 -6.03 -23.71
C ASP A 22 20.72 -5.50 -24.34
N HIS A 23 19.96 -6.41 -24.91
CA HIS A 23 18.60 -6.13 -25.32
C HIS A 23 17.78 -5.98 -24.06
N SER A 24 17.62 -4.75 -23.56
CA SER A 24 16.56 -4.41 -22.62
C SER A 24 15.23 -4.72 -23.28
N PHE A 25 14.66 -5.87 -22.99
CA PHE A 25 13.29 -6.15 -23.34
C PHE A 25 12.42 -5.21 -22.51
N SER A 26 11.93 -4.16 -23.13
CA SER A 26 10.85 -3.35 -22.58
C SER A 26 9.63 -4.26 -22.47
N GLN A 27 9.31 -4.69 -21.26
CA GLN A 27 8.11 -5.47 -21.01
C GLN A 27 6.90 -4.55 -21.22
N THR A 28 6.13 -4.79 -22.26
CA THR A 28 4.89 -4.06 -22.49
C THR A 28 3.86 -4.50 -21.45
N ILE A 29 3.52 -3.59 -20.52
CA ILE A 29 2.46 -3.83 -19.55
C ILE A 29 1.13 -3.67 -20.29
N GLN A 30 0.34 -4.75 -20.34
CA GLN A 30 -1.03 -4.69 -20.80
C GLN A 30 -1.95 -4.55 -19.58
N VAL A 31 -2.85 -3.57 -19.64
CA VAL A 31 -3.83 -3.33 -18.59
C VAL A 31 -5.21 -3.65 -19.15
N GLU A 32 -5.90 -4.56 -18.49
CA GLU A 32 -7.27 -4.94 -18.80
C GLU A 32 -8.18 -4.56 -17.63
N ARG A 33 -9.32 -3.98 -17.96
CA ARG A 33 -10.37 -3.71 -16.98
C ARG A 33 -11.18 -4.98 -16.77
N LEU A 34 -11.12 -5.55 -15.56
CA LEU A 34 -11.80 -6.81 -15.25
C LEU A 34 -13.32 -6.70 -15.22
N VAL A 35 -13.84 -5.53 -14.86
CA VAL A 35 -15.29 -5.25 -14.76
C VAL A 35 -15.60 -3.85 -15.26
N ASP A 36 -16.79 -3.62 -15.79
CA ASP A 36 -17.21 -2.34 -16.35
C ASP A 36 -17.56 -1.30 -15.28
N SER A 37 -17.96 -1.73 -14.10
CA SER A 37 -18.39 -0.88 -12.98
C SER A 37 -17.34 -0.82 -11.87
N PRO A 38 -17.29 0.27 -11.08
CA PRO A 38 -16.52 0.27 -9.85
C PRO A 38 -16.92 -0.89 -8.95
N ILE A 39 -15.94 -1.60 -8.40
CA ILE A 39 -16.18 -2.76 -7.51
C ILE A 39 -16.72 -2.35 -6.14
N ILE A 40 -16.41 -1.13 -5.69
CA ILE A 40 -16.97 -0.53 -4.49
C ILE A 40 -17.75 0.74 -4.87
N ARG A 41 -18.97 0.82 -4.39
CA ARG A 41 -19.90 1.93 -4.69
C ARG A 41 -20.61 2.42 -3.42
N PRO A 42 -21.00 3.70 -3.36
CA PRO A 42 -21.61 4.30 -2.18
C PRO A 42 -22.86 3.55 -1.66
N GLU A 43 -23.65 2.99 -2.56
CA GLU A 43 -24.90 2.30 -2.22
C GLU A 43 -24.70 0.89 -1.62
N MET A 44 -23.47 0.38 -1.56
CA MET A 44 -23.20 -0.95 -0.97
C MET A 44 -23.27 -0.95 0.56
N ASP A 45 -23.11 0.21 1.19
CA ASP A 45 -23.24 0.39 2.64
C ASP A 45 -23.79 1.80 2.92
N GLY A 46 -24.86 1.90 3.70
CA GLY A 46 -25.51 3.18 4.03
C GLY A 46 -24.62 4.18 4.76
N ARG A 47 -23.51 3.73 5.34
CA ARG A 47 -22.50 4.57 6.02
C ARG A 47 -21.35 4.98 5.10
N MET A 48 -21.32 4.48 3.86
CA MET A 48 -20.17 4.69 2.99
C MET A 48 -20.03 6.15 2.55
N GLY A 49 -21.14 6.88 2.44
CA GLY A 49 -21.14 8.24 1.94
C GLY A 49 -20.68 8.30 0.46
N SER A 50 -20.31 9.48 0.02
CA SER A 50 -19.87 9.71 -1.38
C SER A 50 -18.36 9.63 -1.57
N ASN A 51 -17.58 9.51 -0.48
CA ASN A 51 -16.12 9.52 -0.55
C ASN A 51 -15.57 8.11 -0.29
N ILE A 52 -14.94 7.53 -1.31
CA ILE A 52 -14.29 6.22 -1.29
C ILE A 52 -12.87 6.42 -1.80
N ALA A 53 -11.89 6.24 -0.94
CA ALA A 53 -10.51 6.62 -1.21
C ALA A 53 -9.49 5.65 -0.62
N GLY A 54 -8.26 5.69 -1.16
CA GLY A 54 -7.09 5.01 -0.64
C GLY A 54 -7.22 3.49 -0.56
N PRO A 55 -7.61 2.78 -1.63
CA PRO A 55 -7.75 1.33 -1.56
C PRO A 55 -6.41 0.63 -1.38
N SER A 56 -6.40 -0.42 -0.55
CA SER A 56 -5.29 -1.36 -0.40
C SER A 56 -5.84 -2.78 -0.37
N LEU A 57 -5.34 -3.61 -1.27
CA LEU A 57 -5.83 -4.97 -1.49
C LEU A 57 -4.78 -5.98 -1.01
N ILE A 58 -5.22 -6.97 -0.25
CA ILE A 58 -4.41 -8.15 0.06
C ILE A 58 -5.13 -9.44 -0.34
N ARG A 59 -4.35 -10.46 -0.66
CA ARG A 59 -4.82 -11.83 -0.58
C ARG A 59 -4.70 -12.26 0.88
N VAL A 60 -5.79 -12.77 1.44
CA VAL A 60 -5.83 -13.26 2.82
C VAL A 60 -4.86 -14.43 2.96
N PRO A 61 -3.91 -14.37 3.91
CA PRO A 61 -2.93 -15.43 4.08
C PRO A 61 -3.54 -16.69 4.71
N ASP A 62 -2.98 -17.84 4.35
CA ASP A 62 -3.52 -19.15 4.71
C ASP A 62 -3.49 -19.48 6.22
N TRP A 63 -2.78 -18.68 7.04
CA TRP A 63 -2.80 -18.86 8.51
C TRP A 63 -4.04 -18.27 9.19
N ILE A 64 -4.83 -17.44 8.49
CA ILE A 64 -6.07 -16.89 9.03
C ILE A 64 -7.15 -17.96 8.93
N GLU A 65 -7.64 -18.37 10.09
CA GLU A 65 -8.73 -19.35 10.18
C GLU A 65 -10.07 -18.67 9.94
N ASN A 66 -10.92 -19.32 9.11
CA ASN A 66 -12.28 -18.86 8.79
C ASN A 66 -12.35 -17.41 8.29
N PRO A 67 -11.58 -17.03 7.25
CA PRO A 67 -11.64 -15.66 6.73
C PRO A 67 -13.01 -15.35 6.13
N LEU A 68 -13.36 -14.06 6.05
CA LEU A 68 -14.61 -13.62 5.40
C LEU A 68 -14.61 -13.90 3.89
N GLY A 69 -13.43 -13.95 3.27
CA GLY A 69 -13.21 -14.24 1.87
C GLY A 69 -11.72 -14.35 1.56
N ARG A 70 -11.40 -14.72 0.32
CA ARG A 70 -10.00 -14.89 -0.13
C ARG A 70 -9.24 -13.58 -0.28
N TYR A 71 -9.95 -12.47 -0.52
CA TYR A 71 -9.38 -11.14 -0.71
C TYR A 71 -10.03 -10.14 0.23
N TYR A 72 -9.19 -9.27 0.81
CA TYR A 72 -9.59 -8.14 1.65
C TYR A 72 -9.17 -6.85 0.96
N LEU A 73 -10.13 -5.95 0.77
CA LEU A 73 -9.92 -4.62 0.23
C LEU A 73 -10.23 -3.59 1.32
N TYR A 74 -9.18 -2.96 1.81
CA TYR A 74 -9.28 -1.88 2.80
C TYR A 74 -9.38 -0.55 2.07
N PHE A 75 -10.20 0.34 2.57
CA PHE A 75 -10.40 1.67 2.02
C PHE A 75 -10.98 2.62 3.06
N SER A 76 -11.12 3.89 2.74
CA SER A 76 -11.58 4.89 3.70
C SER A 76 -12.44 5.98 3.05
N ASP A 77 -13.03 6.81 3.88
CA ASP A 77 -13.40 8.19 3.57
C ASP A 77 -12.25 9.11 4.00
N HIS A 78 -11.99 10.20 3.28
CA HIS A 78 -11.00 11.21 3.69
C HIS A 78 -11.31 11.86 5.03
N ARG A 79 -12.55 11.78 5.49
CA ARG A 79 -13.04 12.29 6.75
C ARG A 79 -13.55 11.18 7.66
N GLY A 80 -13.18 9.95 7.35
CA GLY A 80 -13.66 8.78 8.05
C GLY A 80 -13.05 8.65 9.45
N LEU A 81 -13.83 8.10 10.34
CA LEU A 81 -13.41 7.75 11.69
C LEU A 81 -13.00 6.30 11.83
N TYR A 82 -13.00 5.55 10.74
CA TYR A 82 -12.61 4.14 10.70
C TYR A 82 -12.14 3.73 9.30
N ILE A 83 -11.36 2.67 9.24
CA ILE A 83 -10.99 2.02 7.98
C ILE A 83 -12.06 0.99 7.63
N ARG A 84 -12.55 1.06 6.41
CA ARG A 84 -13.56 0.18 5.85
C ARG A 84 -12.91 -1.08 5.29
N LEU A 85 -13.68 -2.15 5.23
CA LEU A 85 -13.29 -3.42 4.63
C LEU A 85 -14.39 -3.89 3.68
N ALA A 86 -13.98 -4.35 2.50
CA ALA A 86 -14.76 -5.23 1.66
C ALA A 86 -14.00 -6.53 1.43
N TYR A 87 -14.72 -7.61 1.20
CA TYR A 87 -14.14 -8.93 0.97
C TYR A 87 -14.81 -9.64 -0.19
N ALA A 88 -14.09 -10.55 -0.82
CA ALA A 88 -14.57 -11.39 -1.92
C ALA A 88 -13.72 -12.66 -2.03
N ASP A 89 -14.26 -13.67 -2.70
CA ASP A 89 -13.49 -14.87 -3.06
C ASP A 89 -12.78 -14.73 -4.40
N GLU A 90 -13.25 -13.83 -5.27
CA GLU A 90 -12.64 -13.54 -6.56
C GLU A 90 -12.39 -12.04 -6.72
N LEU A 91 -11.33 -11.68 -7.44
CA LEU A 91 -10.97 -10.26 -7.69
C LEU A 91 -12.06 -9.49 -8.44
N THR A 92 -12.82 -10.17 -9.27
CA THR A 92 -13.96 -9.62 -10.00
C THR A 92 -15.21 -9.46 -9.14
N GLY A 93 -15.20 -10.00 -7.91
CA GLY A 93 -16.33 -10.03 -6.99
C GLY A 93 -17.23 -11.24 -7.16
N PRO A 94 -18.45 -11.22 -6.58
CA PRO A 94 -19.05 -10.06 -5.92
C PRO A 94 -18.34 -9.66 -4.64
N TRP A 95 -18.20 -8.33 -4.43
CA TRP A 95 -17.64 -7.74 -3.21
C TRP A 95 -18.72 -7.46 -2.18
N THR A 96 -18.47 -7.83 -0.95
CA THR A 96 -19.35 -7.56 0.19
C THR A 96 -18.64 -6.63 1.17
N THR A 97 -19.31 -5.59 1.63
CA THR A 97 -18.78 -4.71 2.67
C THR A 97 -18.94 -5.35 4.04
N TYR A 98 -17.88 -5.31 4.83
CA TYR A 98 -17.91 -5.69 6.23
C TYR A 98 -18.38 -4.49 7.06
N GLU A 99 -19.61 -4.54 7.54
CA GLU A 99 -20.28 -3.41 8.16
C GLU A 99 -19.52 -2.77 9.34
N PRO A 100 -18.94 -3.50 10.28
CA PRO A 100 -18.21 -2.90 11.39
C PRO A 100 -16.99 -2.08 10.95
N GLY A 101 -16.44 -2.36 9.77
CA GLY A 101 -15.11 -1.88 9.39
C GLY A 101 -14.00 -2.60 10.15
N THR A 102 -12.82 -2.02 10.14
CA THR A 102 -11.64 -2.60 10.82
C THR A 102 -11.14 -1.64 11.90
N LEU A 103 -9.99 -0.96 11.68
CA LEU A 103 -9.43 -0.02 12.63
C LEU A 103 -10.38 1.17 12.87
N GLN A 104 -10.79 1.36 14.11
CA GLN A 104 -11.53 2.55 14.55
C GLN A 104 -10.55 3.64 14.99
N ILE A 105 -10.95 4.91 14.93
CA ILE A 105 -10.08 6.03 15.33
C ILE A 105 -9.67 5.96 16.80
N GLU A 106 -10.55 5.45 17.65
CA GLU A 106 -10.30 5.27 19.09
C GLU A 106 -9.16 4.27 19.37
N GLN A 107 -8.93 3.34 18.45
CA GLN A 107 -7.87 2.32 18.54
C GLN A 107 -6.59 2.74 17.83
N SER A 108 -6.60 3.87 17.11
CA SER A 108 -5.54 4.28 16.19
C SER A 108 -4.48 5.20 16.79
N TYR A 109 -4.66 5.63 18.04
CA TYR A 109 -3.87 6.69 18.70
C TYR A 109 -3.94 8.06 18.04
N PHE A 110 -4.82 8.26 17.08
CA PHE A 110 -5.16 9.60 16.61
C PHE A 110 -6.22 10.24 17.49
N PRO A 111 -6.20 11.58 17.64
CA PRO A 111 -7.22 12.31 18.40
C PRO A 111 -8.63 12.04 17.86
N THR A 112 -9.57 11.77 18.75
CA THR A 112 -10.99 11.57 18.44
C THR A 112 -11.79 12.86 18.37
N SER A 113 -11.17 13.97 18.79
CA SER A 113 -11.74 15.31 18.76
C SER A 113 -10.69 16.33 18.38
N CYS A 114 -11.07 17.40 17.71
CA CYS A 114 -10.16 18.52 17.49
C CYS A 114 -9.95 19.27 18.80
N PRO A 115 -8.70 19.59 19.18
CA PRO A 115 -8.45 20.51 20.26
C PRO A 115 -9.10 21.86 19.98
N PRO A 116 -9.68 22.55 21.00
CA PRO A 116 -10.37 23.83 20.83
C PRO A 116 -9.50 24.95 20.26
N CYS A 117 -8.18 24.79 20.27
CA CYS A 117 -7.21 25.78 19.77
C CYS A 117 -6.93 25.70 18.26
N LEU A 118 -7.43 24.68 17.58
CA LEU A 118 -7.35 24.60 16.12
C LEU A 118 -8.59 25.29 15.54
N ASP A 119 -8.52 26.61 15.43
CA ASP A 119 -9.50 27.39 14.69
C ASP A 119 -9.43 26.97 13.22
N GLU A 120 -10.49 26.32 12.76
CA GLU A 120 -10.63 25.83 11.38
C GLU A 120 -10.39 26.90 10.32
N SER A 121 -10.47 28.18 10.71
CA SER A 121 -10.35 29.33 9.82
C SER A 121 -8.92 29.89 9.71
N LYS A 122 -8.00 29.55 10.63
CA LYS A 122 -6.72 30.25 10.78
C LYS A 122 -5.48 29.48 10.31
N ASP A 123 -5.54 28.18 10.23
CA ASP A 123 -4.37 27.40 9.82
C ASP A 123 -4.29 27.17 8.30
N GLY A 124 -5.21 27.76 7.52
CA GLY A 124 -5.20 27.69 6.06
C GLY A 124 -5.47 26.29 5.49
N THR A 125 -5.79 25.34 6.34
CA THR A 125 -5.97 23.94 5.93
C THR A 125 -7.40 23.59 5.56
N GLY A 126 -8.31 24.58 5.58
CA GLY A 126 -9.68 24.40 5.13
C GLY A 126 -10.38 23.20 5.81
N PRO A 127 -11.21 22.48 5.08
CA PRO A 127 -12.01 21.38 5.63
C PRO A 127 -11.20 20.14 6.09
N GLY A 128 -9.93 20.29 6.42
CA GLY A 128 -9.04 19.23 6.91
C GLY A 128 -8.81 19.20 8.42
N ALA A 129 -9.46 20.10 9.18
CA ALA A 129 -9.20 20.26 10.62
C ALA A 129 -10.06 19.37 11.53
N TYR A 130 -10.56 18.23 11.06
CA TYR A 130 -11.35 17.30 11.86
C TYR A 130 -10.62 15.99 12.12
N PRO A 131 -10.99 15.27 13.18
CA PRO A 131 -10.49 13.94 13.44
C PRO A 131 -10.76 13.03 12.24
N HIS A 132 -9.77 12.29 11.82
CA HIS A 132 -9.94 11.28 10.77
C HIS A 132 -8.78 10.31 10.75
N ILE A 133 -9.03 9.13 10.21
CA ILE A 133 -8.02 8.18 9.74
C ILE A 133 -8.36 7.76 8.31
N ALA A 134 -7.36 7.69 7.44
CA ALA A 134 -7.60 7.45 6.03
C ALA A 134 -6.42 6.81 5.30
N SER A 135 -6.68 6.44 4.04
CA SER A 135 -5.71 5.95 3.05
C SER A 135 -4.82 4.81 3.58
N PRO A 136 -5.43 3.68 3.95
CA PRO A 136 -4.67 2.53 4.41
C PRO A 136 -3.68 2.05 3.35
N ASP A 137 -2.54 1.54 3.81
CA ASP A 137 -1.56 0.79 3.03
C ASP A 137 -1.26 -0.50 3.78
N VAL A 138 -1.75 -1.62 3.26
CA VAL A 138 -1.84 -2.88 4.02
C VAL A 138 -0.93 -3.93 3.41
N HIS A 139 -0.14 -4.55 4.28
CA HIS A 139 0.87 -5.54 3.93
C HIS A 139 0.71 -6.81 4.76
N VAL A 140 1.11 -7.94 4.18
CA VAL A 140 1.14 -9.23 4.85
C VAL A 140 2.58 -9.57 5.20
N SER A 141 2.85 -9.71 6.50
CA SER A 141 4.13 -10.23 7.00
C SER A 141 4.01 -11.72 7.24
N HIS A 142 4.59 -12.53 6.35
CA HIS A 142 4.63 -13.99 6.52
C HIS A 142 5.58 -14.42 7.66
N GLU A 143 6.60 -13.63 7.93
CA GLU A 143 7.57 -13.90 8.98
C GLU A 143 6.93 -13.81 10.37
N THR A 144 6.19 -12.73 10.63
CA THR A 144 5.56 -12.49 11.94
C THR A 144 4.12 -12.98 12.01
N ARG A 145 3.53 -13.46 10.91
CA ARG A 145 2.11 -13.79 10.77
C ARG A 145 1.21 -12.65 11.21
N GLN A 146 1.52 -11.46 10.72
CA GLN A 146 0.74 -10.25 10.99
C GLN A 146 0.34 -9.56 9.69
N ILE A 147 -0.78 -8.89 9.74
CA ILE A 147 -1.20 -7.91 8.74
C ILE A 147 -0.86 -6.55 9.31
N ILE A 148 -0.09 -5.78 8.56
CA ILE A 148 0.45 -4.47 8.94
C ILE A 148 -0.29 -3.42 8.12
N MET A 149 -0.89 -2.43 8.78
CA MET A 149 -1.62 -1.34 8.14
C MET A 149 -0.97 -0.01 8.49
N TYR A 150 -0.48 0.71 7.50
CA TYR A 150 -0.08 2.11 7.63
C TYR A 150 -1.29 2.98 7.33
N VAL A 151 -1.64 3.88 8.24
CA VAL A 151 -2.75 4.82 8.07
C VAL A 151 -2.27 6.22 8.39
N HIS A 152 -2.80 7.22 7.70
CA HIS A 152 -2.61 8.59 8.13
C HIS A 152 -3.86 9.13 8.80
N GLY A 153 -3.63 10.10 9.65
CA GLY A 153 -4.67 10.84 10.35
C GLY A 153 -4.14 12.18 10.81
N ARG A 154 -5.01 12.98 11.38
CA ARG A 154 -4.61 14.24 11.99
C ARG A 154 -4.17 14.01 13.42
N ASP A 155 -2.95 14.42 13.74
CA ASP A 155 -2.43 14.51 15.10
C ASP A 155 -2.69 15.93 15.65
N ILE A 156 -2.16 16.25 16.82
CA ILE A 156 -2.17 17.62 17.35
C ILE A 156 -1.30 18.50 16.45
N GLY A 157 -1.93 19.13 15.45
CA GLY A 157 -1.25 19.93 14.43
C GLY A 157 -1.22 19.23 13.04
N PRO A 158 -0.09 18.66 12.61
CA PRO A 158 0.03 18.09 11.26
C PRO A 158 -0.68 16.76 11.11
N GLN A 159 -0.92 16.37 9.86
CA GLN A 159 -1.22 15.00 9.53
C GLN A 159 0.06 14.16 9.56
N VAL A 160 -0.04 12.97 10.11
CA VAL A 160 1.08 12.02 10.26
C VAL A 160 0.64 10.60 9.89
N THR A 161 1.59 9.70 9.75
CA THR A 161 1.33 8.27 9.57
C THR A 161 1.68 7.51 10.83
N ARG A 162 0.79 6.60 11.22
CA ARG A 162 0.99 5.59 12.27
C ARG A 162 0.80 4.19 11.67
N VAL A 163 1.13 3.18 12.44
CA VAL A 163 0.93 1.78 12.07
C VAL A 163 -0.08 1.12 12.99
N ALA A 164 -0.81 0.17 12.45
CA ALA A 164 -1.63 -0.77 13.21
C ALA A 164 -1.32 -2.20 12.74
N THR A 165 -1.48 -3.17 13.62
CA THR A 165 -1.22 -4.58 13.32
C THR A 165 -2.41 -5.45 13.68
N SER A 166 -2.57 -6.56 12.95
CA SER A 166 -3.65 -7.51 13.16
C SER A 166 -3.16 -8.93 12.89
N SER A 167 -3.72 -9.91 13.59
CA SER A 167 -3.50 -11.34 13.33
C SER A 167 -4.52 -11.94 12.36
N ASP A 168 -5.67 -11.29 12.17
CA ASP A 168 -6.80 -11.79 11.36
C ASP A 168 -7.20 -10.85 10.20
N GLY A 169 -6.65 -9.63 10.17
CA GLY A 169 -6.95 -8.64 9.14
C GLY A 169 -8.26 -7.90 9.35
N ILE A 170 -8.93 -8.09 10.48
CA ILE A 170 -10.19 -7.45 10.85
C ILE A 170 -9.99 -6.57 12.07
N ASP A 171 -9.53 -7.15 13.17
CA ASP A 171 -9.28 -6.45 14.42
C ASP A 171 -7.84 -5.94 14.43
N PHE A 172 -7.67 -4.62 14.37
CA PHE A 172 -6.38 -3.96 14.34
C PHE A 172 -6.10 -3.22 15.64
N ASP A 173 -4.90 -3.41 16.16
CA ASP A 173 -4.35 -2.63 17.25
C ASP A 173 -3.40 -1.56 16.70
N GLY A 174 -3.72 -0.30 16.94
CA GLY A 174 -2.86 0.83 16.58
C GLY A 174 -1.61 0.91 17.45
N HIS A 175 -0.59 1.61 16.96
CA HIS A 175 0.64 1.88 17.68
C HIS A 175 0.86 3.40 17.78
N PRO A 176 1.39 3.91 18.92
CA PRO A 176 1.50 5.35 19.18
C PRO A 176 2.59 6.06 18.37
N GLU A 177 3.55 5.33 17.81
CA GLU A 177 4.70 5.90 17.12
C GLU A 177 4.29 6.62 15.83
N ILE A 178 4.82 7.82 15.64
CA ILE A 178 4.71 8.57 14.39
C ILE A 178 5.83 8.10 13.45
N LEU A 179 5.46 7.50 12.33
CA LEU A 179 6.42 7.02 11.35
C LEU A 179 6.87 8.09 10.37
N GLY A 180 6.02 9.06 10.09
CA GLY A 180 6.35 10.09 9.12
C GLY A 180 5.17 10.97 8.69
N ARG A 181 5.31 11.56 7.51
CA ARG A 181 4.29 12.42 6.90
C ARG A 181 3.08 11.58 6.41
N PRO A 182 1.93 12.21 6.12
CA PRO A 182 0.77 11.50 5.62
C PRO A 182 1.04 10.83 4.26
N TYR A 183 0.19 9.88 3.91
CA TYR A 183 0.27 9.09 2.67
C TYR A 183 1.54 8.24 2.56
N PHE A 184 2.05 7.78 3.68
CA PHE A 184 3.14 6.82 3.72
C PHE A 184 2.76 5.55 2.92
N ARG A 185 3.72 5.04 2.14
CA ARG A 185 3.60 3.78 1.43
C ARG A 185 4.85 2.96 1.67
N ALA A 186 4.65 1.74 2.13
CA ALA A 186 5.75 0.80 2.31
C ALA A 186 5.85 -0.11 1.08
N PHE A 187 7.06 -0.49 0.72
CA PHE A 187 7.30 -1.52 -0.28
C PHE A 187 8.63 -2.20 0.02
N GLN A 188 8.71 -3.47 -0.29
CA GLN A 188 9.94 -4.22 -0.14
C GLN A 188 10.76 -4.12 -1.43
N HIS A 189 12.03 -3.74 -1.31
CA HIS A 189 12.99 -3.74 -2.41
C HIS A 189 14.29 -4.36 -1.94
N ASP A 190 14.65 -5.51 -2.49
CA ASP A 190 15.80 -6.32 -2.06
C ASP A 190 15.75 -6.59 -0.54
N ASN A 191 16.69 -6.05 0.20
CA ASN A 191 16.78 -6.18 1.67
C ASN A 191 16.30 -4.91 2.41
N PHE A 192 15.65 -3.98 1.72
CA PHE A 192 15.12 -2.74 2.28
C PHE A 192 13.60 -2.76 2.31
N THR A 193 13.02 -2.25 3.39
CA THR A 193 11.58 -2.02 3.56
C THR A 193 11.35 -0.56 3.85
#